data_dbd1223723386308017d16eada0b366c
#
_entry.id   dbd1223723386308017d16eada0b366c
#
_cell.length_a   1.000
_cell.length_b   1.000
_cell.length_c   1.000
_cell.angle_alpha   90.00
_cell.angle_beta   90.00
_cell.angle_gamma   90.00
#
_symmetry.space_group_name_H-M   'P 1'
#
loop_
_entity.id
_entity.type
_entity.pdbx_description
1 polymer ?
#
loop_
_entity_poly.entity_id
_entity_poly.type
_entity_poly.pdbx_seq_one_letter_code
_entity_poly.pdbx_strand_id
1 'polypeptide(L)'
;MTPYSAGYRRVVVLLLTAAYTFNSMDRSIVSIVAPSIKADLQLTDAQLGLLGGTAFALLYGLGGLPIARLAERASRVNIMTVALIAWSSLTAMCALAASFGQLLLIRAGVGIAEAGCSPSAHSLISDYVAPSRRASALSIYTCGISLGYVLAAALGGYLAQHAGWRMAFVAAGLPGVLTALIIKGAVREPPRGGVDAPSAAAALPPFSVRHEIAELRAVAAALVFDRPILHMVLALTLGAFAAYGFYYFIPAYFRREFELDSGPVGLISAAAGGVAVGLGILVGGALSDFLARWSARWYALVPAIGGTVSLPFYVLALVAPGWKGAAAALSLGGFFWYASLGPTFGVVQNVVDARRRATATAFLYICLSMLALGLGPLFVGWVIDRFTESSFAASGAARSFRETCPGGIAVAGAATTVQEACRSALALGSRRGLLLSVGFFAWAVGHYALASFGLNKTLAGHRSAGAAVPAASSVQSDSM
;
A
#
# COMPACT_ATOMS: atom_id res chain seq x y z
N MET A 1 -34.48 6.58 8.06
CA MET A 1 -34.53 6.17 6.62
C MET A 1 -33.59 7.08 5.83
N THR A 2 -32.77 6.54 4.95
CA THR A 2 -31.87 7.33 4.12
C THR A 2 -32.65 8.12 3.07
N PRO A 3 -32.40 9.44 2.88
CA PRO A 3 -33.11 10.24 1.88
C PRO A 3 -32.78 9.87 0.43
N TYR A 4 -31.87 8.89 0.24
CA TYR A 4 -31.34 8.50 -1.06
C TYR A 4 -31.83 7.12 -1.49
N SER A 5 -32.18 6.96 -2.77
CA SER A 5 -32.58 5.67 -3.35
C SER A 5 -31.43 4.64 -3.30
N ALA A 6 -31.76 3.35 -3.31
CA ALA A 6 -30.76 2.28 -3.32
C ALA A 6 -29.86 2.34 -4.58
N GLY A 7 -30.43 2.71 -5.73
CA GLY A 7 -29.69 2.88 -6.98
C GLY A 7 -28.66 4.01 -6.87
N TYR A 8 -29.05 5.16 -6.36
CA TYR A 8 -28.15 6.30 -6.18
C TYR A 8 -26.99 5.97 -5.24
N ARG A 9 -27.25 5.30 -4.11
CA ARG A 9 -26.20 4.89 -3.17
C ARG A 9 -25.19 3.94 -3.81
N ARG A 10 -25.64 3.01 -4.67
CA ARG A 10 -24.73 2.14 -5.44
C ARG A 10 -23.83 2.93 -6.39
N VAL A 11 -24.40 3.90 -7.11
CA VAL A 11 -23.66 4.79 -8.00
C VAL A 11 -22.60 5.57 -7.22
N VAL A 12 -22.93 6.12 -6.06
CA VAL A 12 -21.96 6.83 -5.20
C VAL A 12 -20.82 5.89 -4.79
N VAL A 13 -21.10 4.69 -4.28
CA VAL A 13 -20.05 3.72 -3.90
C VAL A 13 -19.17 3.37 -5.09
N LEU A 14 -19.73 3.15 -6.28
CA LEU A 14 -18.96 2.84 -7.49
C LEU A 14 -18.08 4.01 -7.93
N LEU A 15 -18.57 5.26 -7.86
CA LEU A 15 -17.74 6.44 -8.16
C LEU A 15 -16.59 6.61 -7.18
N LEU A 16 -16.84 6.37 -5.89
CA LEU A 16 -15.77 6.39 -4.88
C LEU A 16 -14.76 5.24 -5.11
N THR A 17 -15.24 4.06 -5.52
CA THR A 17 -14.37 2.94 -5.92
C THR A 17 -13.52 3.30 -7.13
N ALA A 18 -14.09 3.95 -8.15
CA ALA A 18 -13.35 4.43 -9.32
C ALA A 18 -12.26 5.44 -8.92
N ALA A 19 -12.58 6.40 -8.03
CA ALA A 19 -11.59 7.33 -7.50
C ALA A 19 -10.43 6.61 -6.79
N TYR A 20 -10.74 5.58 -5.99
CA TYR A 20 -9.71 4.80 -5.31
C TYR A 20 -8.90 3.90 -6.27
N THR A 21 -9.54 3.44 -7.36
CA THR A 21 -8.85 2.73 -8.44
C THR A 21 -7.79 3.62 -9.09
N PHE A 22 -8.13 4.86 -9.45
CA PHE A 22 -7.14 5.80 -10.01
C PHE A 22 -6.07 6.22 -9.01
N ASN A 23 -6.42 6.34 -7.72
CA ASN A 23 -5.45 6.57 -6.66
C ASN A 23 -4.42 5.43 -6.56
N SER A 24 -4.87 4.18 -6.58
CA SER A 24 -3.98 3.01 -6.57
C SER A 24 -3.18 2.87 -7.87
N MET A 25 -3.79 3.20 -9.00
CA MET A 25 -3.12 3.21 -10.30
C MET A 25 -1.96 4.19 -10.32
N ASP A 26 -2.16 5.42 -9.81
CA ASP A 26 -1.12 6.44 -9.75
C ASP A 26 0.08 6.01 -8.91
N ARG A 27 -0.16 5.41 -7.75
CA ARG A 27 0.91 4.90 -6.89
C ARG A 27 1.72 3.80 -7.56
N SER A 28 1.05 2.95 -8.31
CA SER A 28 1.64 1.74 -8.88
C SER A 28 2.35 1.98 -10.20
N ILE A 29 1.94 2.98 -10.98
CA ILE A 29 2.48 3.25 -12.31
C ILE A 29 3.99 3.49 -12.27
N VAL A 30 4.49 4.15 -11.24
CA VAL A 30 5.92 4.48 -11.08
C VAL A 30 6.79 3.22 -11.10
N SER A 31 6.40 2.16 -10.39
CA SER A 31 7.15 0.91 -10.35
C SER A 31 7.17 0.20 -11.70
N ILE A 32 6.06 0.25 -12.42
CA ILE A 32 5.92 -0.38 -13.74
C ILE A 32 6.82 0.28 -14.78
N VAL A 33 6.86 1.62 -14.77
CA VAL A 33 7.67 2.39 -15.73
C VAL A 33 9.07 2.74 -15.22
N ALA A 34 9.42 2.35 -13.98
CA ALA A 34 10.69 2.64 -13.33
C ALA A 34 11.93 2.30 -14.18
N PRO A 35 12.00 1.13 -14.89
CA PRO A 35 13.15 0.83 -15.73
C PRO A 35 13.32 1.82 -16.89
N SER A 36 12.23 2.30 -17.47
CA SER A 36 12.26 3.27 -18.57
C SER A 36 12.66 4.67 -18.07
N ILE A 37 12.16 5.09 -16.90
CA ILE A 37 12.59 6.33 -16.23
C ILE A 37 14.08 6.27 -15.89
N LYS A 38 14.55 5.12 -15.35
CA LYS A 38 15.96 4.91 -15.01
C LYS A 38 16.87 5.14 -16.22
N ALA A 39 16.52 4.56 -17.35
CA ALA A 39 17.30 4.66 -18.57
C ALA A 39 17.31 6.10 -19.13
N ASP A 40 16.14 6.75 -19.16
CA ASP A 40 15.96 8.08 -19.75
C ASP A 40 16.61 9.19 -18.90
N LEU A 41 16.40 9.16 -17.58
CA LEU A 41 16.93 10.16 -16.64
C LEU A 41 18.25 9.73 -15.96
N GLN A 42 18.83 8.60 -16.37
CA GLN A 42 20.11 8.05 -15.87
C GLN A 42 20.14 7.88 -14.34
N LEU A 43 19.05 7.40 -13.75
CA LEU A 43 18.88 7.27 -12.31
C LEU A 43 19.55 6.02 -11.73
N THR A 44 19.83 6.05 -10.42
CA THR A 44 20.16 4.89 -9.62
C THR A 44 18.90 4.16 -9.15
N ASP A 45 19.01 2.91 -8.70
CA ASP A 45 17.88 2.18 -8.13
C ASP A 45 17.45 2.78 -6.78
N ALA A 46 18.39 3.33 -5.99
CA ALA A 46 18.06 4.10 -4.80
C ALA A 46 17.19 5.35 -5.10
N GLN A 47 17.51 6.08 -6.17
CA GLN A 47 16.69 7.22 -6.61
C GLN A 47 15.29 6.79 -7.07
N LEU A 48 15.18 5.67 -7.76
CA LEU A 48 13.87 5.08 -8.11
C LEU A 48 13.06 4.71 -6.86
N GLY A 49 13.71 4.10 -5.86
CA GLY A 49 13.09 3.79 -4.58
C GLY A 49 12.61 5.04 -3.82
N LEU A 50 13.39 6.14 -3.88
CA LEU A 50 13.02 7.44 -3.32
C LEU A 50 11.77 8.03 -4.00
N LEU A 51 11.69 7.95 -5.33
CA LEU A 51 10.53 8.40 -6.11
C LEU A 51 9.25 7.62 -5.81
N GLY A 52 9.36 6.28 -5.71
CA GLY A 52 8.22 5.40 -5.51
C GLY A 52 7.76 5.28 -4.06
N GLY A 53 8.66 5.57 -3.11
CA GLY A 53 8.43 5.36 -1.67
C GLY A 53 8.50 6.65 -0.86
N THR A 54 9.68 7.07 -0.49
CA THR A 54 9.93 8.06 0.57
C THR A 54 9.29 9.42 0.32
N ALA A 55 9.46 9.96 -0.88
CA ALA A 55 8.95 11.29 -1.22
C ALA A 55 7.43 11.36 -1.11
N PHE A 56 6.76 10.34 -1.62
CA PHE A 56 5.32 10.21 -1.53
C PHE A 56 4.86 9.97 -0.09
N ALA A 57 5.42 8.94 0.58
CA ALA A 57 4.96 8.48 1.89
C ALA A 57 5.09 9.54 2.99
N LEU A 58 6.20 10.28 2.99
CA LEU A 58 6.46 11.35 3.96
C LEU A 58 5.37 12.43 3.88
N LEU A 59 5.12 12.94 2.70
CA LEU A 59 4.16 14.04 2.52
C LEU A 59 2.69 13.58 2.56
N TYR A 60 2.41 12.36 2.13
CA TYR A 60 1.11 11.73 2.35
C TYR A 60 0.79 11.60 3.84
N GLY A 61 1.75 11.15 4.66
CA GLY A 61 1.58 11.04 6.10
C GLY A 61 1.42 12.39 6.80
N LEU A 62 2.26 13.38 6.44
CA LEU A 62 2.19 14.73 7.02
C LEU A 62 0.91 15.46 6.61
N GLY A 63 0.46 15.33 5.37
CA GLY A 63 -0.77 15.93 4.86
C GLY A 63 -2.05 15.24 5.36
N GLY A 64 -1.97 13.96 5.69
CA GLY A 64 -3.15 13.13 6.02
C GLY A 64 -3.95 13.65 7.20
N LEU A 65 -3.29 14.00 8.31
CA LEU A 65 -3.96 14.44 9.53
C LEU A 65 -4.66 15.82 9.36
N PRO A 66 -4.00 16.88 8.84
CA PRO A 66 -4.66 18.16 8.59
C PRO A 66 -5.86 18.05 7.64
N ILE A 67 -5.71 17.28 6.56
CA ILE A 67 -6.77 17.14 5.56
C ILE A 67 -7.94 16.30 6.10
N ALA A 68 -7.67 15.24 6.89
CA ALA A 68 -8.71 14.48 7.56
C ALA A 68 -9.55 15.37 8.49
N ARG A 69 -8.90 16.27 9.24
CA ARG A 69 -9.58 17.24 10.10
C ARG A 69 -10.36 18.30 9.31
N LEU A 70 -9.85 18.72 8.16
CA LEU A 70 -10.62 19.58 7.25
C LEU A 70 -11.87 18.85 6.74
N ALA A 71 -11.75 17.54 6.42
CA ALA A 71 -12.87 16.70 5.99
C ALA A 71 -13.96 16.52 7.08
N GLU A 72 -13.62 16.65 8.35
CA GLU A 72 -14.61 16.66 9.45
C GLU A 72 -15.45 17.95 9.50
N ARG A 73 -14.99 19.05 8.94
CA ARG A 73 -15.60 20.39 9.06
C ARG A 73 -16.13 20.96 7.76
N ALA A 74 -15.54 20.61 6.63
CA ALA A 74 -15.89 21.08 5.30
C ALA A 74 -16.62 20.01 4.48
N SER A 75 -17.10 20.35 3.28
CA SER A 75 -17.71 19.38 2.36
C SER A 75 -16.68 18.34 1.92
N ARG A 76 -16.96 17.09 2.21
CA ARG A 76 -16.10 15.93 1.85
C ARG A 76 -16.07 15.72 0.34
N VAL A 77 -17.19 15.98 -0.33
CA VAL A 77 -17.29 15.94 -1.79
C VAL A 77 -16.34 16.96 -2.41
N ASN A 78 -16.30 18.20 -1.88
CA ASN A 78 -15.40 19.25 -2.38
C ASN A 78 -13.93 18.88 -2.12
N ILE A 79 -13.60 18.44 -0.90
CA ILE A 79 -12.23 18.04 -0.56
C ILE A 79 -11.77 16.91 -1.47
N MET A 80 -12.59 15.87 -1.66
CA MET A 80 -12.28 14.75 -2.53
C MET A 80 -12.11 15.18 -3.99
N THR A 81 -12.98 16.07 -4.49
CA THR A 81 -12.89 16.61 -5.84
C THR A 81 -11.60 17.38 -6.05
N VAL A 82 -11.26 18.32 -5.16
CA VAL A 82 -10.03 19.12 -5.24
C VAL A 82 -8.80 18.23 -5.14
N ALA A 83 -8.79 17.32 -4.17
CA ALA A 83 -7.71 16.34 -4.00
C ALA A 83 -7.51 15.52 -5.28
N LEU A 84 -8.60 14.95 -5.84
CA LEU A 84 -8.55 14.12 -7.04
C LEU A 84 -8.07 14.90 -8.27
N ILE A 85 -8.52 16.14 -8.49
CA ILE A 85 -8.02 17.02 -9.55
C ILE A 85 -6.53 17.29 -9.34
N ALA A 86 -6.13 17.68 -8.12
CA ALA A 86 -4.76 18.07 -7.83
C ALA A 86 -3.78 16.91 -8.06
N TRP A 87 -4.00 15.73 -7.44
CA TRP A 87 -3.05 14.63 -7.65
C TRP A 87 -3.06 14.10 -9.07
N SER A 88 -4.24 13.99 -9.71
CA SER A 88 -4.34 13.50 -11.09
C SER A 88 -3.64 14.43 -12.08
N SER A 89 -3.76 15.74 -11.90
CA SER A 89 -3.04 16.73 -12.69
C SER A 89 -1.52 16.64 -12.46
N LEU A 90 -1.09 16.53 -11.20
CA LEU A 90 0.33 16.34 -10.87
C LEU A 90 0.87 15.02 -11.45
N THR A 91 0.08 13.94 -11.43
CA THR A 91 0.46 12.67 -12.06
C THR A 91 0.66 12.84 -13.56
N ALA A 92 -0.27 13.47 -14.26
CA ALA A 92 -0.09 13.79 -15.67
C ALA A 92 1.14 14.69 -15.91
N MET A 93 1.41 15.65 -15.02
CA MET A 93 2.59 16.53 -15.09
C MET A 93 3.91 15.77 -14.92
N CYS A 94 3.94 14.58 -14.30
CA CYS A 94 5.15 13.75 -14.27
C CYS A 94 5.69 13.47 -15.69
N ALA A 95 4.82 13.44 -16.70
CA ALA A 95 5.21 13.29 -18.10
C ALA A 95 6.12 14.42 -18.63
N LEU A 96 6.07 15.59 -18.01
CA LEU A 96 6.86 16.77 -18.41
C LEU A 96 8.23 16.82 -17.69
N ALA A 97 8.48 15.91 -16.74
CA ALA A 97 9.72 15.92 -15.99
C ALA A 97 10.93 15.58 -16.88
N ALA A 98 11.92 16.45 -16.87
CA ALA A 98 13.19 16.31 -17.56
C ALA A 98 14.37 15.97 -16.62
N SER A 99 14.14 15.95 -15.30
CA SER A 99 15.15 15.63 -14.31
C SER A 99 14.56 14.88 -13.11
N PHE A 100 15.44 14.19 -12.36
CA PHE A 100 15.10 13.56 -11.10
C PHE A 100 14.44 14.52 -10.11
N GLY A 101 15.00 15.73 -9.95
CA GLY A 101 14.49 16.72 -9.00
C GLY A 101 13.07 17.18 -9.33
N GLN A 102 12.77 17.42 -10.62
CA GLN A 102 11.42 17.77 -11.06
C GLN A 102 10.43 16.63 -10.78
N LEU A 103 10.77 15.40 -11.16
CA LEU A 103 9.92 14.25 -10.92
C LEU A 103 9.69 14.02 -9.42
N LEU A 104 10.74 14.19 -8.60
CA LEU A 104 10.65 14.07 -7.14
C LEU A 104 9.70 15.10 -6.53
N LEU A 105 9.79 16.35 -6.93
CA LEU A 105 8.93 17.44 -6.43
C LEU A 105 7.46 17.21 -6.83
N ILE A 106 7.21 16.81 -8.07
CA ILE A 106 5.86 16.52 -8.54
C ILE A 106 5.27 15.33 -7.74
N ARG A 107 6.03 14.26 -7.57
CA ARG A 107 5.60 13.07 -6.78
C ARG A 107 5.36 13.40 -5.30
N ALA A 108 6.15 14.31 -4.73
CA ALA A 108 5.94 14.84 -3.39
C ALA A 108 4.60 15.59 -3.29
N GLY A 109 4.27 16.42 -4.30
CA GLY A 109 2.99 17.10 -4.42
C GLY A 109 1.80 16.15 -4.55
N VAL A 110 1.95 15.05 -5.33
CA VAL A 110 0.96 13.98 -5.42
C VAL A 110 0.65 13.39 -4.04
N GLY A 111 1.68 13.11 -3.23
CA GLY A 111 1.51 12.56 -1.88
C GLY A 111 0.64 13.44 -0.97
N ILE A 112 0.86 14.76 -0.98
CA ILE A 112 0.02 15.71 -0.21
C ILE A 112 -1.43 15.69 -0.72
N ALA A 113 -1.61 15.79 -2.04
CA ALA A 113 -2.93 15.88 -2.64
C ALA A 113 -3.78 14.61 -2.41
N GLU A 114 -3.16 13.43 -2.49
CA GLU A 114 -3.84 12.15 -2.26
C GLU A 114 -4.33 11.94 -0.82
N ALA A 115 -3.72 12.58 0.15
CA ALA A 115 -4.02 12.38 1.57
C ALA A 115 -5.49 12.70 1.93
N GLY A 116 -6.19 13.48 1.10
CA GLY A 116 -7.60 13.84 1.29
C GLY A 116 -8.61 12.79 0.81
N CYS A 117 -8.20 11.81 0.01
CA CYS A 117 -9.12 10.88 -0.64
C CYS A 117 -9.77 9.90 0.34
N SER A 118 -8.97 9.05 0.98
CA SER A 118 -9.49 7.94 1.78
C SER A 118 -10.31 8.37 2.99
N PRO A 119 -9.92 9.38 3.80
CA PRO A 119 -10.76 9.84 4.91
C PRO A 119 -12.12 10.36 4.46
N SER A 120 -12.14 11.14 3.36
CA SER A 120 -13.39 11.68 2.79
C SER A 120 -14.29 10.57 2.26
N ALA A 121 -13.74 9.60 1.52
CA ALA A 121 -14.49 8.49 0.96
C ALA A 121 -15.09 7.58 2.04
N HIS A 122 -14.33 7.22 3.07
CA HIS A 122 -14.81 6.40 4.18
C HIS A 122 -15.95 7.10 4.93
N SER A 123 -15.82 8.41 5.19
CA SER A 123 -16.85 9.20 5.84
C SER A 123 -18.13 9.31 4.98
N LEU A 124 -18.01 9.55 3.67
CA LEU A 124 -19.14 9.56 2.75
C LEU A 124 -19.86 8.21 2.72
N ILE A 125 -19.13 7.09 2.56
CA ILE A 125 -19.71 5.74 2.57
C ILE A 125 -20.48 5.48 3.86
N SER A 126 -19.94 5.91 5.00
CA SER A 126 -20.58 5.73 6.30
C SER A 126 -21.91 6.48 6.43
N ASP A 127 -22.05 7.63 5.78
CA ASP A 127 -23.27 8.43 5.82
C ASP A 127 -24.30 8.05 4.73
N TYR A 128 -23.85 7.41 3.64
CA TYR A 128 -24.74 6.89 2.60
C TYR A 128 -25.29 5.50 2.87
N VAL A 129 -24.53 4.66 3.61
CA VAL A 129 -24.79 3.22 3.73
C VAL A 129 -25.12 2.84 5.18
N ALA A 130 -26.24 2.14 5.37
CA ALA A 130 -26.68 1.67 6.68
C ALA A 130 -25.61 0.80 7.36
N PRO A 131 -25.48 0.86 8.70
CA PRO A 131 -24.46 0.11 9.46
C PRO A 131 -24.38 -1.37 9.09
N SER A 132 -25.51 -2.03 8.85
CA SER A 132 -25.59 -3.45 8.48
C SER A 132 -25.00 -3.80 7.11
N ARG A 133 -24.81 -2.82 6.22
CA ARG A 133 -24.24 -2.99 4.86
C ARG A 133 -22.93 -2.20 4.64
N ARG A 134 -22.46 -1.48 5.65
CA ARG A 134 -21.29 -0.59 5.58
C ARG A 134 -20.01 -1.38 5.28
N ALA A 135 -19.84 -2.54 5.93
CA ALA A 135 -18.70 -3.41 5.68
C ALA A 135 -18.61 -3.84 4.21
N SER A 136 -19.72 -4.27 3.62
CA SER A 136 -19.77 -4.66 2.20
C SER A 136 -19.46 -3.50 1.26
N ALA A 137 -19.97 -2.30 1.55
CA ALA A 137 -19.67 -1.12 0.74
C ALA A 137 -18.19 -0.70 0.81
N LEU A 138 -17.58 -0.76 1.99
CA LEU A 138 -16.15 -0.51 2.18
C LEU A 138 -15.30 -1.58 1.49
N SER A 139 -15.74 -2.85 1.47
CA SER A 139 -15.05 -3.91 0.72
C SER A 139 -15.07 -3.63 -0.79
N ILE A 140 -16.21 -3.20 -1.35
CA ILE A 140 -16.30 -2.79 -2.76
C ILE A 140 -15.35 -1.62 -3.03
N TYR A 141 -15.35 -0.61 -2.18
CA TYR A 141 -14.42 0.52 -2.28
C TYR A 141 -12.95 0.06 -2.28
N THR A 142 -12.60 -0.85 -1.38
CA THR A 142 -11.22 -1.36 -1.23
C THR A 142 -10.76 -2.21 -2.42
N CYS A 143 -11.70 -2.86 -3.17
CA CYS A 143 -11.35 -3.52 -4.43
C CYS A 143 -10.68 -2.58 -5.43
N GLY A 144 -10.87 -1.26 -5.30
CA GLY A 144 -10.15 -0.25 -6.09
C GLY A 144 -8.64 -0.37 -6.02
N ILE A 145 -8.06 -0.88 -4.92
CA ILE A 145 -6.61 -1.09 -4.79
C ILE A 145 -6.12 -2.09 -5.84
N SER A 146 -6.71 -3.29 -5.86
CA SER A 146 -6.31 -4.35 -6.80
C SER A 146 -6.61 -3.98 -8.24
N LEU A 147 -7.78 -3.37 -8.50
CA LEU A 147 -8.13 -2.90 -9.84
C LEU A 147 -7.15 -1.83 -10.34
N GLY A 148 -6.78 -0.87 -9.49
CA GLY A 148 -5.82 0.17 -9.84
C GLY A 148 -4.42 -0.39 -10.13
N TYR A 149 -3.96 -1.35 -9.33
CA TYR A 149 -2.69 -2.02 -9.59
C TYR A 149 -2.72 -2.79 -10.93
N VAL A 150 -3.77 -3.56 -11.20
CA VAL A 150 -3.93 -4.29 -12.46
C VAL A 150 -3.94 -3.34 -13.66
N LEU A 151 -4.68 -2.23 -13.57
CA LEU A 151 -4.71 -1.22 -14.63
C LEU A 151 -3.35 -0.55 -14.82
N ALA A 152 -2.67 -0.15 -13.74
CA ALA A 152 -1.33 0.42 -13.79
C ALA A 152 -0.36 -0.55 -14.48
N ALA A 153 -0.39 -1.81 -14.10
CA ALA A 153 0.53 -2.80 -14.60
C ALA A 153 0.26 -3.15 -16.08
N ALA A 154 -0.98 -3.48 -16.42
CA ALA A 154 -1.32 -3.87 -17.80
C ALA A 154 -1.25 -2.69 -18.76
N LEU A 155 -1.96 -1.59 -18.47
CA LEU A 155 -2.02 -0.42 -19.35
C LEU A 155 -0.69 0.35 -19.34
N GLY A 156 -0.10 0.55 -18.15
CA GLY A 156 1.18 1.25 -18.00
C GLY A 156 2.33 0.50 -18.67
N GLY A 157 2.38 -0.82 -18.57
CA GLY A 157 3.36 -1.64 -19.27
C GLY A 157 3.20 -1.56 -20.80
N TYR A 158 1.96 -1.65 -21.29
CA TYR A 158 1.65 -1.51 -22.71
C TYR A 158 2.05 -0.13 -23.26
N LEU A 159 1.65 0.94 -22.57
CA LEU A 159 1.97 2.31 -22.99
C LEU A 159 3.46 2.60 -22.90
N ALA A 160 4.15 2.11 -21.86
CA ALA A 160 5.60 2.28 -21.74
C ALA A 160 6.36 1.63 -22.89
N GLN A 161 5.85 0.52 -23.45
CA GLN A 161 6.44 -0.15 -24.60
C GLN A 161 6.20 0.58 -25.92
N HIS A 162 4.98 1.10 -26.17
CA HIS A 162 4.57 1.60 -27.48
C HIS A 162 4.60 3.12 -27.59
N ALA A 163 4.44 3.85 -26.49
CA ALA A 163 4.33 5.31 -26.47
C ALA A 163 5.27 5.98 -25.45
N GLY A 164 6.09 5.18 -24.75
CA GLY A 164 7.02 5.65 -23.74
C GLY A 164 6.40 5.87 -22.36
N TRP A 165 7.26 5.96 -21.34
CA TRP A 165 6.84 6.07 -19.93
C TRP A 165 6.05 7.37 -19.64
N ARG A 166 6.30 8.44 -20.39
CA ARG A 166 5.59 9.71 -20.25
C ARG A 166 4.10 9.59 -20.52
N MET A 167 3.74 8.85 -21.58
CA MET A 167 2.33 8.59 -21.91
C MET A 167 1.63 7.72 -20.88
N ALA A 168 2.35 6.83 -20.18
CA ALA A 168 1.78 6.06 -19.07
C ALA A 168 1.33 6.97 -17.91
N PHE A 169 2.07 8.02 -17.58
CA PHE A 169 1.65 9.01 -16.58
C PHE A 169 0.45 9.85 -17.03
N VAL A 170 0.40 10.27 -18.28
CA VAL A 170 -0.76 10.99 -18.83
C VAL A 170 -2.01 10.12 -18.73
N ALA A 171 -1.91 8.86 -19.15
CA ALA A 171 -3.03 7.92 -19.10
C ALA A 171 -3.46 7.55 -17.67
N ALA A 172 -2.54 7.60 -16.70
CA ALA A 172 -2.88 7.39 -15.28
C ALA A 172 -3.56 8.62 -14.66
N GLY A 173 -3.14 9.84 -15.03
CA GLY A 173 -3.65 11.06 -14.44
C GLY A 173 -4.98 11.54 -15.05
N LEU A 174 -5.10 11.64 -16.37
CA LEU A 174 -6.27 12.27 -16.99
C LEU A 174 -7.63 11.68 -16.60
N PRO A 175 -7.83 10.34 -16.51
CA PRO A 175 -9.11 9.77 -16.12
C PRO A 175 -9.54 10.15 -14.70
N GLY A 176 -8.58 10.40 -13.81
CA GLY A 176 -8.87 10.86 -12.45
C GLY A 176 -9.48 12.26 -12.43
N VAL A 177 -9.02 13.18 -13.29
CA VAL A 177 -9.63 14.52 -13.43
C VAL A 177 -11.08 14.41 -13.89
N LEU A 178 -11.35 13.57 -14.89
CA LEU A 178 -12.72 13.33 -15.37
C LEU A 178 -13.59 12.74 -14.26
N THR A 179 -13.07 11.77 -13.52
CA THR A 179 -13.78 11.17 -12.37
C THR A 179 -14.10 12.20 -11.30
N ALA A 180 -13.19 13.14 -11.03
CA ALA A 180 -13.42 14.22 -10.08
C ALA A 180 -14.59 15.12 -10.49
N LEU A 181 -14.67 15.48 -11.77
CA LEU A 181 -15.77 16.28 -12.33
C LEU A 181 -17.11 15.53 -12.24
N ILE A 182 -17.10 14.22 -12.54
CA ILE A 182 -18.30 13.37 -12.39
C ILE A 182 -18.73 13.31 -10.91
N ILE A 183 -17.80 13.10 -9.98
CA ILE A 183 -18.10 13.09 -8.53
C ILE A 183 -18.69 14.42 -8.12
N LYS A 184 -18.11 15.54 -8.54
CA LYS A 184 -18.62 16.89 -8.21
C LYS A 184 -20.04 17.12 -8.70
N GLY A 185 -20.39 16.63 -9.87
CA GLY A 185 -21.72 16.78 -10.46
C GLY A 185 -22.75 15.77 -9.95
N ALA A 186 -22.34 14.54 -9.66
CA ALA A 186 -23.24 13.43 -9.36
C ALA A 186 -23.39 13.15 -7.86
N VAL A 187 -22.39 13.44 -7.03
CA VAL A 187 -22.39 13.10 -5.59
C VAL A 187 -22.82 14.33 -4.78
N ARG A 188 -23.90 14.21 -4.06
CA ARG A 188 -24.38 15.23 -3.12
C ARG A 188 -23.71 15.05 -1.77
N GLU A 189 -23.44 16.14 -1.04
CA GLU A 189 -22.92 16.05 0.34
C GLU A 189 -24.03 15.54 1.27
N PRO A 190 -23.92 14.37 1.91
CA PRO A 190 -24.93 13.87 2.82
C PRO A 190 -24.84 14.59 4.18
N PRO A 191 -25.97 14.73 4.91
CA PRO A 191 -25.92 15.16 6.30
C PRO A 191 -25.02 14.22 7.12
N ARG A 192 -24.21 14.79 8.00
CA ARG A 192 -23.31 13.99 8.86
C ARG A 192 -24.11 13.17 9.87
N GLY A 193 -23.76 11.90 10.02
CA GLY A 193 -24.49 10.98 10.89
C GLY A 193 -25.89 10.63 10.39
N GLY A 194 -26.24 10.97 9.14
CA GLY A 194 -27.60 10.87 8.60
C GLY A 194 -28.21 9.46 8.59
N VAL A 195 -27.42 8.41 8.78
CA VAL A 195 -27.86 7.00 8.82
C VAL A 195 -27.68 6.38 10.22
N ASP A 196 -26.92 7.02 11.09
CA ASP A 196 -26.70 6.59 12.47
C ASP A 196 -27.78 7.14 13.41
N ALA A 197 -27.97 6.50 14.58
CA ALA A 197 -28.96 6.99 15.56
C ALA A 197 -28.58 8.41 16.05
N PRO A 198 -29.57 9.28 16.36
CA PRO A 198 -29.33 10.67 16.74
C PRO A 198 -28.35 10.90 17.92
N SER A 199 -28.10 9.89 18.74
CA SER A 199 -27.17 9.97 19.88
C SER A 199 -25.69 9.97 19.48
N ALA A 200 -25.36 9.66 18.22
CA ALA A 200 -23.97 9.60 17.75
C ALA A 200 -23.43 10.97 17.25
N ALA A 201 -24.27 11.98 17.14
CA ALA A 201 -23.89 13.32 16.72
C ALA A 201 -23.37 14.20 17.89
N ALA A 202 -22.67 13.60 18.87
CA ALA A 202 -21.98 14.39 19.88
C ALA A 202 -20.98 15.32 19.18
N ALA A 203 -21.06 16.62 19.48
CA ALA A 203 -20.17 17.63 18.94
C ALA A 203 -18.72 17.18 19.12
N LEU A 204 -17.97 17.13 18.01
CA LEU A 204 -16.55 16.78 18.06
C LEU A 204 -15.84 17.79 18.98
N PRO A 205 -15.02 17.34 19.92
CA PRO A 205 -14.26 18.24 20.77
C PRO A 205 -13.37 19.15 19.88
N PRO A 206 -13.05 20.36 20.35
CA PRO A 206 -12.15 21.23 19.62
C PRO A 206 -10.82 20.50 19.35
N PHE A 207 -10.31 20.66 18.14
CA PHE A 207 -9.05 20.02 17.73
C PHE A 207 -7.90 20.48 18.64
N SER A 208 -7.24 19.55 19.28
CA SER A 208 -6.02 19.79 20.04
C SER A 208 -4.95 18.79 19.63
N VAL A 209 -3.86 19.26 19.03
CA VAL A 209 -2.69 18.46 18.67
C VAL A 209 -2.18 17.65 19.86
N ARG A 210 -2.19 18.26 21.06
CA ARG A 210 -1.77 17.61 22.29
C ARG A 210 -2.67 16.43 22.65
N HIS A 211 -3.97 16.56 22.47
CA HIS A 211 -4.92 15.47 22.72
C HIS A 211 -4.72 14.32 21.72
N GLU A 212 -4.57 14.62 20.42
CA GLU A 212 -4.36 13.61 19.39
C GLU A 212 -3.04 12.84 19.62
N ILE A 213 -1.96 13.55 19.98
CA ILE A 213 -0.69 12.90 20.33
C ILE A 213 -0.84 12.04 21.58
N ALA A 214 -1.60 12.48 22.58
CA ALA A 214 -1.84 11.69 23.79
C ALA A 214 -2.63 10.40 23.49
N GLU A 215 -3.67 10.47 22.68
CA GLU A 215 -4.44 9.30 22.23
C GLU A 215 -3.57 8.35 21.38
N LEU A 216 -2.78 8.87 20.46
CA LEU A 216 -1.86 8.08 19.64
C LEU A 216 -0.82 7.36 20.54
N ARG A 217 -0.26 8.07 21.52
CA ARG A 217 0.66 7.48 22.50
C ARG A 217 -0.01 6.41 23.34
N ALA A 218 -1.24 6.62 23.79
CA ALA A 218 -1.99 5.64 24.58
C ALA A 218 -2.26 4.36 23.78
N VAL A 219 -2.64 4.51 22.50
CA VAL A 219 -2.83 3.37 21.58
C VAL A 219 -1.50 2.68 21.30
N ALA A 220 -0.45 3.43 20.98
CA ALA A 220 0.88 2.87 20.74
C ALA A 220 1.37 2.07 21.97
N ALA A 221 1.17 2.61 23.19
CA ALA A 221 1.50 1.92 24.42
C ALA A 221 0.70 0.61 24.58
N ALA A 222 -0.62 0.63 24.34
CA ALA A 222 -1.45 -0.57 24.42
C ALA A 222 -1.01 -1.66 23.43
N LEU A 223 -0.55 -1.28 22.24
CA LEU A 223 -0.08 -2.22 21.23
C LEU A 223 1.34 -2.73 21.47
N VAL A 224 2.22 -1.90 22.06
CA VAL A 224 3.64 -2.23 22.28
C VAL A 224 3.86 -3.02 23.56
N PHE A 225 3.09 -2.76 24.63
CA PHE A 225 3.25 -3.48 25.91
C PHE A 225 2.58 -4.87 25.92
N ASP A 226 1.66 -5.15 25.02
CA ASP A 226 1.12 -6.50 24.84
C ASP A 226 2.01 -7.28 23.85
N ARG A 227 2.82 -8.21 24.35
CA ARG A 227 3.82 -8.93 23.56
C ARG A 227 3.25 -9.61 22.31
N PRO A 228 2.15 -10.41 22.35
CA PRO A 228 1.54 -10.97 21.15
C PRO A 228 1.16 -9.93 20.12
N ILE A 229 0.60 -8.80 20.55
CA ILE A 229 0.18 -7.72 19.65
C ILE A 229 1.39 -7.00 19.07
N LEU A 230 2.40 -6.70 19.89
CA LEU A 230 3.67 -6.14 19.40
C LEU A 230 4.27 -7.02 18.29
N HIS A 231 4.31 -8.34 18.50
CA HIS A 231 4.83 -9.24 17.47
C HIS A 231 3.99 -9.22 16.20
N MET A 232 2.66 -9.10 16.27
CA MET A 232 1.82 -8.94 15.07
C MET A 232 2.07 -7.61 14.35
N VAL A 233 2.23 -6.50 15.07
CA VAL A 233 2.55 -5.19 14.50
C VAL A 233 3.93 -5.18 13.85
N LEU A 234 4.94 -5.78 14.51
CA LEU A 234 6.28 -5.93 13.96
C LEU A 234 6.28 -6.81 12.71
N ALA A 235 5.57 -7.94 12.73
CA ALA A 235 5.44 -8.83 11.59
C ALA A 235 4.81 -8.11 10.38
N LEU A 236 3.72 -7.37 10.62
CA LEU A 236 3.07 -6.59 9.57
C LEU A 236 4.01 -5.51 9.01
N THR A 237 4.69 -4.76 9.87
CA THR A 237 5.56 -3.65 9.46
C THR A 237 6.79 -4.14 8.71
N LEU A 238 7.49 -5.16 9.22
CA LEU A 238 8.66 -5.77 8.57
C LEU A 238 8.29 -6.44 7.25
N GLY A 239 7.19 -7.17 7.25
CA GLY A 239 6.71 -7.83 6.04
C GLY A 239 6.23 -6.85 4.99
N ALA A 240 5.57 -5.77 5.37
CA ALA A 240 5.19 -4.71 4.45
C ALA A 240 6.44 -3.95 3.92
N PHE A 241 7.44 -3.70 4.78
CA PHE A 241 8.73 -3.12 4.36
C PHE A 241 9.37 -3.96 3.25
N ALA A 242 9.46 -5.26 3.45
CA ALA A 242 9.95 -6.19 2.43
C ALA A 242 9.07 -6.16 1.18
N ALA A 243 7.75 -6.25 1.33
CA ALA A 243 6.81 -6.33 0.22
C ALA A 243 6.82 -5.07 -0.66
N TYR A 244 6.77 -3.87 -0.07
CA TYR A 244 6.82 -2.63 -0.84
C TYR A 244 8.12 -2.51 -1.64
N GLY A 245 9.27 -2.83 -1.05
CA GLY A 245 10.55 -2.83 -1.76
C GLY A 245 10.62 -3.92 -2.84
N PHE A 246 10.25 -5.14 -2.49
CA PHE A 246 10.28 -6.30 -3.38
C PHE A 246 9.38 -6.08 -4.62
N TYR A 247 8.09 -5.82 -4.41
CA TYR A 247 7.15 -5.65 -5.52
C TYR A 247 7.42 -4.39 -6.34
N TYR A 248 8.02 -3.36 -5.76
CA TYR A 248 8.43 -2.16 -6.50
C TYR A 248 9.49 -2.49 -7.57
N PHE A 249 10.45 -3.37 -7.26
CA PHE A 249 11.53 -3.73 -8.19
C PHE A 249 11.27 -4.98 -9.03
N ILE A 250 10.17 -5.70 -8.83
CA ILE A 250 9.80 -6.88 -9.64
C ILE A 250 9.71 -6.54 -11.15
N PRO A 251 9.08 -5.45 -11.60
CA PRO A 251 9.08 -5.12 -13.02
C PRO A 251 10.49 -4.90 -13.58
N ALA A 252 11.35 -4.23 -12.83
CA ALA A 252 12.74 -4.03 -13.20
C ALA A 252 13.52 -5.36 -13.25
N TYR A 253 13.29 -6.26 -12.29
CA TYR A 253 13.90 -7.59 -12.27
C TYR A 253 13.55 -8.40 -13.52
N PHE A 254 12.27 -8.51 -13.88
CA PHE A 254 11.86 -9.27 -15.07
C PHE A 254 12.44 -8.68 -16.36
N ARG A 255 12.55 -7.38 -16.47
CA ARG A 255 13.22 -6.74 -17.63
C ARG A 255 14.72 -7.02 -17.69
N ARG A 256 15.41 -7.00 -16.54
CA ARG A 256 16.86 -7.14 -16.45
C ARG A 256 17.30 -8.59 -16.57
N GLU A 257 16.55 -9.51 -15.96
CA GLU A 257 16.91 -10.92 -15.88
C GLU A 257 16.50 -11.72 -17.13
N PHE A 258 15.30 -11.43 -17.65
CA PHE A 258 14.71 -12.17 -18.77
C PHE A 258 14.61 -11.35 -20.05
N GLU A 259 15.14 -10.15 -20.07
CA GLU A 259 15.13 -9.23 -21.21
C GLU A 259 13.73 -8.99 -21.81
N LEU A 260 12.69 -9.05 -20.98
CA LEU A 260 11.31 -8.87 -21.41
C LEU A 260 10.98 -7.40 -21.66
N ASP A 261 10.13 -7.15 -22.64
CA ASP A 261 9.54 -5.84 -22.90
C ASP A 261 8.57 -5.42 -21.78
N SER A 262 8.27 -4.12 -21.72
CA SER A 262 7.41 -3.54 -20.68
C SER A 262 5.98 -4.09 -20.71
N GLY A 263 5.42 -4.44 -21.87
CA GLY A 263 4.08 -5.01 -22.00
C GLY A 263 3.92 -6.36 -21.28
N PRO A 264 4.70 -7.40 -21.65
CA PRO A 264 4.71 -8.68 -20.95
C PRO A 264 4.99 -8.54 -19.44
N VAL A 265 5.94 -7.69 -19.04
CA VAL A 265 6.25 -7.42 -17.63
C VAL A 265 5.05 -6.80 -16.91
N GLY A 266 4.32 -5.91 -17.57
CA GLY A 266 3.08 -5.36 -17.04
C GLY A 266 2.03 -6.43 -16.77
N LEU A 267 1.82 -7.37 -17.71
CA LEU A 267 0.86 -8.47 -17.53
C LEU A 267 1.27 -9.43 -16.41
N ILE A 268 2.57 -9.77 -16.30
CA ILE A 268 3.09 -10.58 -15.19
C ILE A 268 2.83 -9.85 -13.86
N SER A 269 3.13 -8.56 -13.80
CA SER A 269 2.92 -7.75 -12.60
C SER A 269 1.44 -7.68 -12.23
N ALA A 270 0.54 -7.50 -13.20
CA ALA A 270 -0.91 -7.51 -12.97
C ALA A 270 -1.40 -8.84 -12.39
N ALA A 271 -0.93 -9.96 -12.94
CA ALA A 271 -1.30 -11.28 -12.45
C ALA A 271 -0.75 -11.56 -11.04
N ALA A 272 0.56 -11.35 -10.84
CA ALA A 272 1.24 -11.70 -9.58
C ALA A 272 0.99 -10.67 -8.46
N GLY A 273 1.08 -9.37 -8.75
CA GLY A 273 0.93 -8.31 -7.75
C GLY A 273 -0.50 -7.79 -7.60
N GLY A 274 -1.37 -8.01 -8.58
CA GLY A 274 -2.77 -7.61 -8.53
C GLY A 274 -3.71 -8.75 -8.17
N VAL A 275 -3.83 -9.72 -9.09
CA VAL A 275 -4.83 -10.80 -8.95
C VAL A 275 -4.46 -11.77 -7.83
N ALA A 276 -3.24 -12.32 -7.84
CA ALA A 276 -2.83 -13.32 -6.85
C ALA A 276 -2.81 -12.74 -5.43
N VAL A 277 -2.30 -11.52 -5.28
CA VAL A 277 -2.31 -10.77 -4.00
C VAL A 277 -3.73 -10.53 -3.52
N GLY A 278 -4.63 -10.05 -4.38
CA GLY A 278 -6.03 -9.83 -4.03
C GLY A 278 -6.75 -11.10 -3.55
N LEU A 279 -6.55 -12.21 -4.26
CA LEU A 279 -7.07 -13.52 -3.85
C LEU A 279 -6.48 -13.98 -2.51
N GLY A 280 -5.18 -13.77 -2.29
CA GLY A 280 -4.52 -14.10 -1.03
C GLY A 280 -5.13 -13.38 0.17
N ILE A 281 -5.40 -12.08 0.05
CA ILE A 281 -6.04 -11.27 1.10
C ILE A 281 -7.43 -11.84 1.45
N LEU A 282 -8.25 -12.14 0.42
CA LEU A 282 -9.61 -12.65 0.62
C LEU A 282 -9.61 -14.04 1.28
N VAL A 283 -8.81 -14.96 0.73
CA VAL A 283 -8.74 -16.34 1.25
C VAL A 283 -8.14 -16.35 2.65
N GLY A 284 -7.06 -15.58 2.89
CA GLY A 284 -6.41 -15.51 4.19
C GLY A 284 -7.30 -14.97 5.30
N GLY A 285 -8.07 -13.92 5.01
CA GLY A 285 -9.05 -13.38 5.94
C GLY A 285 -10.15 -14.42 6.28
N ALA A 286 -10.79 -14.98 5.26
CA ALA A 286 -11.85 -16.00 5.44
C ALA A 286 -11.34 -17.25 6.17
N LEU A 287 -10.14 -17.74 5.83
CA LEU A 287 -9.52 -18.89 6.46
C LEU A 287 -9.21 -18.62 7.94
N SER A 288 -8.68 -17.45 8.24
CA SER A 288 -8.39 -17.05 9.62
C SER A 288 -9.65 -16.98 10.48
N ASP A 289 -10.73 -16.38 9.97
CA ASP A 289 -12.00 -16.29 10.66
C ASP A 289 -12.63 -17.68 10.86
N PHE A 290 -12.54 -18.54 9.87
CA PHE A 290 -13.03 -19.93 9.96
C PHE A 290 -12.27 -20.72 11.03
N LEU A 291 -10.95 -20.67 11.03
CA LEU A 291 -10.10 -21.40 11.96
C LEU A 291 -10.11 -20.78 13.38
N ALA A 292 -10.32 -19.47 13.49
CA ALA A 292 -10.41 -18.79 14.78
C ALA A 292 -11.62 -19.21 15.64
N ARG A 293 -12.60 -19.92 15.05
CA ARG A 293 -13.71 -20.54 15.80
C ARG A 293 -13.22 -21.59 16.80
N TRP A 294 -12.09 -22.23 16.51
CA TRP A 294 -11.49 -23.21 17.42
C TRP A 294 -10.46 -22.58 18.36
N SER A 295 -9.68 -21.60 17.87
CA SER A 295 -8.65 -20.94 18.66
C SER A 295 -8.25 -19.61 18.02
N ALA A 296 -8.22 -18.54 18.81
CA ALA A 296 -7.80 -17.23 18.34
C ALA A 296 -6.33 -17.18 17.86
N ARG A 297 -5.51 -18.19 18.22
CA ARG A 297 -4.13 -18.35 17.71
C ARG A 297 -4.07 -18.40 16.18
N TRP A 298 -5.13 -18.82 15.52
CA TRP A 298 -5.18 -18.91 14.05
C TRP A 298 -5.08 -17.56 13.35
N TYR A 299 -5.42 -16.45 14.01
CA TYR A 299 -5.16 -15.12 13.48
C TYR A 299 -3.66 -14.80 13.34
N ALA A 300 -2.77 -15.51 14.05
CA ALA A 300 -1.33 -15.43 13.88
C ALA A 300 -0.74 -16.63 13.13
N LEU A 301 -1.33 -17.84 13.30
CA LEU A 301 -0.83 -19.05 12.63
C LEU A 301 -1.08 -19.05 11.12
N VAL A 302 -2.24 -18.56 10.63
CA VAL A 302 -2.49 -18.43 9.18
C VAL A 302 -1.46 -17.53 8.51
N PRO A 303 -1.16 -16.31 9.02
CA PRO A 303 -0.03 -15.51 8.57
C PRO A 303 1.32 -16.21 8.64
N ALA A 304 1.62 -16.89 9.74
CA ALA A 304 2.91 -17.58 9.91
C ALA A 304 3.08 -18.73 8.89
N ILE A 305 2.08 -19.56 8.74
CA ILE A 305 2.10 -20.69 7.78
C ILE A 305 2.14 -20.16 6.35
N GLY A 306 1.25 -19.23 5.99
CA GLY A 306 1.22 -18.61 4.67
C GLY A 306 2.54 -17.94 4.32
N GLY A 307 3.10 -17.17 5.26
CA GLY A 307 4.42 -16.57 5.12
C GLY A 307 5.53 -17.61 4.94
N THR A 308 5.55 -18.68 5.73
CA THR A 308 6.53 -19.77 5.59
C THR A 308 6.45 -20.42 4.20
N VAL A 309 5.24 -20.72 3.74
CA VAL A 309 5.01 -21.30 2.40
C VAL A 309 5.40 -20.33 1.29
N SER A 310 5.25 -19.03 1.48
CA SER A 310 5.61 -18.02 0.47
C SER A 310 7.12 -17.92 0.22
N LEU A 311 7.98 -18.18 1.23
CA LEU A 311 9.44 -18.01 1.14
C LEU A 311 10.07 -18.81 0.01
N PRO A 312 9.87 -20.15 -0.10
CA PRO A 312 10.45 -20.93 -1.18
C PRO A 312 9.94 -20.48 -2.55
N PHE A 313 8.69 -20.01 -2.67
CA PHE A 313 8.18 -19.48 -3.92
C PHE A 313 8.84 -18.16 -4.31
N TYR A 314 9.10 -17.26 -3.36
CA TYR A 314 9.86 -16.04 -3.66
C TYR A 314 11.31 -16.33 -4.06
N VAL A 315 11.95 -17.27 -3.39
CA VAL A 315 13.31 -17.71 -3.81
C VAL A 315 13.25 -18.31 -5.21
N LEU A 316 12.30 -19.22 -5.48
CA LEU A 316 12.13 -19.84 -6.79
C LEU A 316 11.86 -18.81 -7.89
N ALA A 317 11.06 -17.77 -7.61
CA ALA A 317 10.82 -16.68 -8.56
C ALA A 317 12.11 -15.94 -8.96
N LEU A 318 13.12 -15.90 -8.08
CA LEU A 318 14.38 -15.19 -8.31
C LEU A 318 15.49 -16.07 -8.87
N VAL A 319 15.35 -17.41 -8.82
CA VAL A 319 16.37 -18.35 -9.32
C VAL A 319 15.88 -19.22 -10.48
N ALA A 320 14.60 -19.11 -10.86
CA ALA A 320 14.04 -19.87 -11.97
C ALA A 320 14.74 -19.54 -13.31
N PRO A 321 15.05 -20.54 -14.13
CA PRO A 321 15.77 -20.33 -15.40
C PRO A 321 14.92 -19.65 -16.47
N GLY A 322 13.62 -19.57 -16.30
CA GLY A 322 12.70 -18.97 -17.28
C GLY A 322 11.59 -18.13 -16.64
N TRP A 323 11.21 -17.08 -17.34
CA TRP A 323 10.24 -16.08 -16.85
C TRP A 323 8.87 -16.65 -16.49
N LYS A 324 8.40 -17.71 -17.20
CA LYS A 324 7.08 -18.34 -16.91
C LYS A 324 7.07 -19.00 -15.54
N GLY A 325 8.13 -19.76 -15.23
CA GLY A 325 8.31 -20.36 -13.91
C GLY A 325 8.49 -19.32 -12.81
N ALA A 326 9.27 -18.27 -13.07
CA ALA A 326 9.44 -17.14 -12.17
C ALA A 326 8.12 -16.42 -11.88
N ALA A 327 7.30 -16.14 -12.91
CA ALA A 327 6.01 -15.49 -12.77
C ALA A 327 4.99 -16.35 -11.99
N ALA A 328 4.93 -17.65 -12.26
CA ALA A 328 4.08 -18.57 -11.52
C ALA A 328 4.49 -18.66 -10.04
N ALA A 329 5.78 -18.79 -9.76
CA ALA A 329 6.31 -18.81 -8.41
C ALA A 329 6.05 -17.50 -7.67
N LEU A 330 6.26 -16.35 -8.33
CA LEU A 330 5.94 -15.03 -7.78
C LEU A 330 4.45 -14.91 -7.40
N SER A 331 3.56 -15.40 -8.27
CA SER A 331 2.11 -15.35 -8.02
C SER A 331 1.71 -16.20 -6.80
N LEU A 332 2.26 -17.39 -6.67
CA LEU A 332 2.04 -18.26 -5.51
C LEU A 332 2.63 -17.65 -4.23
N GLY A 333 3.85 -17.11 -4.30
CA GLY A 333 4.47 -16.40 -3.18
C GLY A 333 3.61 -15.24 -2.69
N GLY A 334 3.10 -14.42 -3.61
CA GLY A 334 2.21 -13.31 -3.31
C GLY A 334 0.89 -13.76 -2.69
N PHE A 335 0.24 -14.75 -3.26
CA PHE A 335 -1.00 -15.31 -2.73
C PHE A 335 -0.86 -15.74 -1.26
N PHE A 336 0.15 -16.54 -0.94
CA PHE A 336 0.35 -17.03 0.42
C PHE A 336 0.80 -15.92 1.39
N TRP A 337 1.66 -15.00 0.95
CA TRP A 337 2.13 -13.89 1.80
C TRP A 337 0.99 -12.97 2.22
N TYR A 338 0.16 -12.54 1.27
CA TYR A 338 -0.89 -11.54 1.54
C TYR A 338 -2.11 -12.10 2.29
N ALA A 339 -2.16 -13.41 2.54
CA ALA A 339 -3.10 -14.00 3.49
C ALA A 339 -2.94 -13.45 4.93
N SER A 340 -1.83 -12.78 5.23
CA SER A 340 -1.51 -12.18 6.53
C SER A 340 -2.21 -10.85 6.83
N LEU A 341 -2.63 -10.10 5.80
CA LEU A 341 -3.02 -8.70 5.96
C LEU A 341 -4.33 -8.54 6.78
N GLY A 342 -5.39 -9.23 6.38
CA GLY A 342 -6.70 -9.16 7.01
C GLY A 342 -6.68 -9.55 8.51
N PRO A 343 -6.13 -10.72 8.85
CA PRO A 343 -6.05 -11.17 10.24
C PRO A 343 -5.37 -10.18 11.19
N THR A 344 -4.27 -9.56 10.74
CA THR A 344 -3.51 -8.62 11.58
C THR A 344 -4.30 -7.37 11.90
N PHE A 345 -4.96 -6.76 10.90
CA PHE A 345 -5.83 -5.60 11.14
C PHE A 345 -7.00 -5.96 12.06
N GLY A 346 -7.62 -7.14 11.86
CA GLY A 346 -8.72 -7.62 12.68
C GLY A 346 -8.33 -7.76 14.16
N VAL A 347 -7.17 -8.34 14.45
CA VAL A 347 -6.68 -8.51 15.83
C VAL A 347 -6.42 -7.15 16.47
N VAL A 348 -5.72 -6.24 15.80
CA VAL A 348 -5.41 -4.91 16.37
C VAL A 348 -6.69 -4.13 16.69
N GLN A 349 -7.71 -4.21 15.84
CA GLN A 349 -8.99 -3.54 16.10
C GLN A 349 -9.77 -4.17 17.26
N ASN A 350 -9.58 -5.46 17.54
CA ASN A 350 -10.26 -6.18 18.62
C ASN A 350 -9.60 -6.02 19.99
N VAL A 351 -8.36 -5.53 20.05
CA VAL A 351 -7.60 -5.33 21.31
C VAL A 351 -7.83 -3.95 21.89
N VAL A 352 -8.27 -2.98 21.08
CA VAL A 352 -8.54 -1.62 21.54
C VAL A 352 -10.03 -1.36 21.71
N ASP A 353 -10.38 -0.44 22.62
CA ASP A 353 -11.75 0.01 22.82
C ASP A 353 -12.36 0.54 21.51
N ALA A 354 -13.68 0.42 21.36
CA ALA A 354 -14.40 0.84 20.15
C ALA A 354 -14.09 2.31 19.76
N ARG A 355 -13.90 3.19 20.74
CA ARG A 355 -13.54 4.61 20.51
C ARG A 355 -12.14 4.79 19.92
N ARG A 356 -11.20 3.87 20.20
CA ARG A 356 -9.78 3.94 19.78
C ARG A 356 -9.48 3.13 18.53
N ARG A 357 -10.43 2.40 17.95
CA ARG A 357 -10.21 1.57 16.75
C ARG A 357 -9.70 2.38 15.55
N ALA A 358 -10.25 3.58 15.35
CA ALA A 358 -9.79 4.47 14.30
C ALA A 358 -8.34 4.90 14.53
N THR A 359 -7.98 5.27 15.76
CA THR A 359 -6.61 5.67 16.13
C THR A 359 -5.62 4.51 16.00
N ALA A 360 -6.03 3.27 16.37
CA ALA A 360 -5.20 2.08 16.19
C ALA A 360 -4.96 1.75 14.71
N THR A 361 -5.98 1.88 13.89
CA THR A 361 -5.85 1.74 12.44
C THR A 361 -4.94 2.82 11.85
N ALA A 362 -5.08 4.08 12.30
CA ALA A 362 -4.20 5.17 11.89
C ALA A 362 -2.74 4.92 12.28
N PHE A 363 -2.50 4.40 13.49
CA PHE A 363 -1.16 4.01 13.92
C PHE A 363 -0.53 2.96 13.00
N LEU A 364 -1.27 1.90 12.66
CA LEU A 364 -0.79 0.90 11.69
C LEU A 364 -0.49 1.53 10.32
N TYR A 365 -1.36 2.40 9.82
CA TYR A 365 -1.12 3.10 8.55
C TYR A 365 0.10 4.02 8.60
N ILE A 366 0.40 4.66 9.73
CA ILE A 366 1.63 5.44 9.92
C ILE A 366 2.84 4.50 9.81
N CYS A 367 2.84 3.36 10.50
CA CYS A 367 3.92 2.37 10.39
C CYS A 367 4.08 1.87 8.94
N LEU A 368 2.98 1.52 8.27
CA LEU A 368 3.00 1.04 6.89
C LEU A 368 3.44 2.13 5.90
N SER A 369 3.01 3.37 6.08
CA SER A 369 3.37 4.45 5.16
C SER A 369 4.79 4.94 5.38
N MET A 370 5.18 5.23 6.64
CA MET A 370 6.48 5.83 6.92
C MET A 370 7.61 4.80 6.83
N LEU A 371 7.46 3.65 7.49
CA LEU A 371 8.52 2.66 7.57
C LEU A 371 8.51 1.71 6.37
N ALA A 372 7.34 1.20 5.99
CA ALA A 372 7.28 0.19 4.93
C ALA A 372 7.29 0.84 3.53
N LEU A 373 6.29 1.64 3.19
CA LEU A 373 6.23 2.29 1.87
C LEU A 373 7.35 3.32 1.70
N GLY A 374 7.65 4.12 2.74
CA GLY A 374 8.66 5.16 2.68
C GLY A 374 10.08 4.62 2.55
N LEU A 375 10.45 3.64 3.35
CA LEU A 375 11.84 3.16 3.41
C LEU A 375 12.09 1.87 2.62
N GLY A 376 11.07 1.02 2.42
CA GLY A 376 11.24 -0.28 1.74
C GLY A 376 11.83 -0.16 0.34
N PRO A 377 11.20 0.57 -0.60
CA PRO A 377 11.74 0.73 -1.95
C PRO A 377 13.11 1.43 -1.98
N LEU A 378 13.34 2.43 -1.12
CA LEU A 378 14.63 3.11 -1.01
C LEU A 378 15.73 2.14 -0.57
N PHE A 379 15.48 1.35 0.47
CA PHE A 379 16.43 0.37 0.98
C PHE A 379 16.76 -0.70 -0.07
N VAL A 380 15.74 -1.29 -0.70
CA VAL A 380 15.96 -2.32 -1.72
C VAL A 380 16.70 -1.76 -2.92
N GLY A 381 16.37 -0.54 -3.37
CA GLY A 381 17.10 0.13 -4.44
C GLY A 381 18.57 0.38 -4.10
N TRP A 382 18.84 0.85 -2.88
CA TRP A 382 20.22 1.03 -2.39
C TRP A 382 20.99 -0.29 -2.35
N VAL A 383 20.38 -1.36 -1.89
CA VAL A 383 20.99 -2.69 -1.86
C VAL A 383 21.28 -3.21 -3.28
N ILE A 384 20.33 -3.02 -4.21
CA ILE A 384 20.53 -3.37 -5.62
C ILE A 384 21.73 -2.60 -6.20
N ASP A 385 21.83 -1.30 -5.98
CA ASP A 385 22.95 -0.49 -6.44
C ASP A 385 24.28 -1.01 -5.89
N ARG A 386 24.34 -1.37 -4.59
CA ARG A 386 25.55 -1.92 -3.95
C ARG A 386 25.99 -3.26 -4.56
N PHE A 387 25.04 -4.18 -4.75
CA PHE A 387 25.35 -5.46 -5.37
C PHE A 387 25.69 -5.32 -6.87
N THR A 388 25.08 -4.39 -7.58
CA THR A 388 25.41 -4.08 -8.97
C THR A 388 26.83 -3.56 -9.08
N GLU A 389 27.21 -2.59 -8.26
CA GLU A 389 28.59 -2.04 -8.25
C GLU A 389 29.63 -3.11 -7.94
N SER A 390 29.40 -3.92 -6.90
CA SER A 390 30.33 -5.01 -6.54
C SER A 390 30.44 -6.08 -7.62
N SER A 391 29.34 -6.41 -8.30
CA SER A 391 29.33 -7.39 -9.37
C SER A 391 30.04 -6.86 -10.62
N PHE A 392 29.90 -5.57 -10.91
CA PHE A 392 30.58 -4.92 -12.01
C PHE A 392 32.08 -4.80 -11.77
N ALA A 393 32.49 -4.41 -10.56
CA ALA A 393 33.92 -4.38 -10.18
C ALA A 393 34.59 -5.76 -10.31
N ALA A 394 33.86 -6.84 -9.98
CA ALA A 394 34.36 -8.20 -10.14
C ALA A 394 34.59 -8.64 -11.60
N SER A 395 34.04 -7.91 -12.58
CA SER A 395 34.30 -8.15 -14.01
C SER A 395 35.66 -7.58 -14.50
N GLY A 396 36.45 -6.99 -13.61
CA GLY A 396 37.74 -6.38 -13.95
C GLY A 396 37.64 -4.97 -14.54
N ALA A 397 36.49 -4.32 -14.42
CA ALA A 397 36.28 -2.95 -14.91
C ALA A 397 37.13 -1.93 -14.15
N ALA A 398 37.83 -1.06 -14.89
CA ALA A 398 38.71 -0.02 -14.32
C ALA A 398 37.93 1.19 -13.76
N ARG A 399 36.67 1.37 -14.17
CA ARG A 399 35.79 2.49 -13.77
C ARG A 399 34.61 1.95 -12.99
N SER A 400 33.90 2.83 -12.27
CA SER A 400 32.67 2.47 -11.56
C SER A 400 31.53 2.10 -12.52
N PHE A 401 30.57 1.33 -12.03
CA PHE A 401 29.36 1.00 -12.80
C PHE A 401 28.62 2.25 -13.24
N ARG A 402 28.50 3.25 -12.33
CA ARG A 402 27.79 4.49 -12.61
C ARG A 402 28.42 5.32 -13.75
N GLU A 403 29.74 5.34 -13.84
CA GLU A 403 30.47 6.06 -14.92
C GLU A 403 30.40 5.31 -16.25
N THR A 404 30.43 3.97 -16.20
CA THR A 404 30.45 3.13 -17.40
C THR A 404 29.06 2.82 -17.94
N CYS A 405 28.08 2.66 -17.05
CA CYS A 405 26.73 2.24 -17.35
C CYS A 405 25.68 3.22 -16.75
N PRO A 406 25.67 4.52 -17.11
CA PRO A 406 24.69 5.48 -16.59
C PRO A 406 23.26 5.01 -16.91
N GLY A 407 22.38 5.03 -15.90
CA GLY A 407 21.01 4.53 -16.05
C GLY A 407 20.89 3.02 -16.29
N GLY A 408 22.00 2.26 -16.18
CA GLY A 408 22.06 0.83 -16.42
C GLY A 408 22.37 0.43 -17.87
N ILE A 409 22.67 1.41 -18.73
CA ILE A 409 23.02 1.22 -20.15
C ILE A 409 24.48 1.67 -20.34
N ALA A 410 25.27 0.85 -21.04
CA ALA A 410 26.66 1.21 -21.35
C ALA A 410 26.71 2.51 -22.17
N VAL A 411 27.75 3.31 -21.95
CA VAL A 411 27.97 4.55 -22.71
C VAL A 411 28.06 4.27 -24.20
N ALA A 412 27.65 5.24 -25.02
CA ALA A 412 27.65 5.09 -26.48
C ALA A 412 29.07 4.75 -27.01
N GLY A 413 29.15 3.75 -27.91
CA GLY A 413 30.40 3.28 -28.48
C GLY A 413 31.18 2.29 -27.58
N ALA A 414 30.64 1.88 -26.44
CA ALA A 414 31.25 0.87 -25.59
C ALA A 414 31.31 -0.50 -26.31
N ALA A 415 32.40 -1.25 -26.10
CA ALA A 415 32.56 -2.60 -26.63
C ALA A 415 31.42 -3.54 -26.12
N THR A 416 31.08 -4.56 -26.90
CA THR A 416 30.02 -5.54 -26.55
C THR A 416 30.27 -6.20 -25.21
N THR A 417 31.52 -6.49 -24.86
CA THR A 417 31.93 -7.03 -23.55
C THR A 417 31.54 -6.11 -22.39
N VAL A 418 31.67 -4.78 -22.56
CA VAL A 418 31.28 -3.78 -21.56
C VAL A 418 29.75 -3.72 -21.44
N GLN A 419 29.05 -3.80 -22.58
CA GLN A 419 27.58 -3.83 -22.59
C GLN A 419 27.03 -5.06 -21.85
N GLU A 420 27.62 -6.22 -22.08
CA GLU A 420 27.29 -7.48 -21.37
C GLU A 420 27.62 -7.40 -19.89
N ALA A 421 28.77 -6.81 -19.51
CA ALA A 421 29.15 -6.61 -18.11
C ALA A 421 28.16 -5.68 -17.39
N CYS A 422 27.71 -4.57 -18.03
CA CYS A 422 26.69 -3.68 -17.47
C CYS A 422 25.36 -4.44 -17.21
N ARG A 423 24.91 -5.21 -18.22
CA ARG A 423 23.67 -5.98 -18.16
C ARG A 423 23.73 -7.06 -17.07
N SER A 424 24.78 -7.88 -17.09
CA SER A 424 24.96 -8.97 -16.12
C SER A 424 25.09 -8.47 -14.69
N ALA A 425 25.84 -7.38 -14.47
CA ALA A 425 25.97 -6.77 -13.14
C ALA A 425 24.62 -6.26 -12.61
N LEU A 426 23.82 -5.63 -13.49
CA LEU A 426 22.50 -5.09 -13.11
C LEU A 426 21.48 -6.19 -12.81
N ALA A 427 21.47 -7.27 -13.61
CA ALA A 427 20.62 -8.45 -13.39
C ALA A 427 20.99 -9.14 -12.06
N LEU A 428 22.28 -9.41 -11.84
CA LEU A 428 22.77 -10.07 -10.64
C LEU A 428 22.56 -9.20 -9.38
N GLY A 429 22.77 -7.89 -9.48
CA GLY A 429 22.50 -6.93 -8.41
C GLY A 429 21.01 -6.93 -8.03
N SER A 430 20.12 -6.91 -9.01
CA SER A 430 18.68 -7.00 -8.79
C SER A 430 18.27 -8.29 -8.11
N ARG A 431 18.76 -9.45 -8.59
CA ARG A 431 18.51 -10.77 -7.99
C ARG A 431 18.95 -10.82 -6.53
N ARG A 432 20.18 -10.41 -6.23
CA ARG A 432 20.75 -10.41 -4.86
C ARG A 432 20.02 -9.45 -3.93
N GLY A 433 19.67 -8.25 -4.40
CA GLY A 433 18.92 -7.28 -3.62
C GLY A 433 17.53 -7.76 -3.24
N LEU A 434 16.83 -8.40 -4.18
CA LEU A 434 15.52 -8.99 -3.93
C LEU A 434 15.60 -10.23 -3.03
N LEU A 435 16.63 -11.08 -3.17
CA LEU A 435 16.87 -12.21 -2.26
C LEU A 435 17.08 -11.74 -0.81
N LEU A 436 17.79 -10.62 -0.60
CA LEU A 436 17.91 -10.03 0.74
C LEU A 436 16.56 -9.63 1.31
N SER A 437 15.65 -9.14 0.48
CA SER A 437 14.28 -8.79 0.92
C SER A 437 13.52 -10.02 1.41
N VAL A 438 13.79 -11.22 0.86
CA VAL A 438 13.19 -12.48 1.35
C VAL A 438 13.58 -12.76 2.80
N GLY A 439 14.78 -12.34 3.24
CA GLY A 439 15.19 -12.41 4.64
C GLY A 439 14.29 -11.61 5.60
N PHE A 440 13.81 -10.44 5.18
CA PHE A 440 12.87 -9.66 5.98
C PHE A 440 11.48 -10.31 6.03
N PHE A 441 11.02 -10.97 4.96
CA PHE A 441 9.81 -11.80 5.01
C PHE A 441 9.97 -12.95 6.02
N ALA A 442 11.12 -13.65 6.03
CA ALA A 442 11.39 -14.70 6.99
C ALA A 442 11.40 -14.17 8.43
N TRP A 443 11.97 -12.98 8.66
CA TRP A 443 11.95 -12.33 9.96
C TRP A 443 10.52 -12.00 10.42
N ALA A 444 9.69 -11.47 9.53
CA ALA A 444 8.27 -11.20 9.80
C ALA A 444 7.50 -12.49 10.16
N VAL A 445 7.77 -13.61 9.46
CA VAL A 445 7.20 -14.93 9.78
C VAL A 445 7.54 -15.36 11.21
N GLY A 446 8.79 -15.15 11.66
CA GLY A 446 9.20 -15.42 13.03
C GLY A 446 8.37 -14.63 14.04
N HIS A 447 8.08 -13.37 13.78
CA HIS A 447 7.22 -12.57 14.65
C HIS A 447 5.76 -13.06 14.65
N TYR A 448 5.19 -13.47 13.51
CA TYR A 448 3.84 -14.09 13.48
C TYR A 448 3.81 -15.39 14.29
N ALA A 449 4.84 -16.23 14.18
CA ALA A 449 4.95 -17.46 14.97
C ALA A 449 5.00 -17.14 16.48
N LEU A 450 5.82 -16.16 16.90
CA LEU A 450 5.90 -15.73 18.30
C LEU A 450 4.57 -15.17 18.82
N ALA A 451 3.84 -14.39 18.03
CA ALA A 451 2.53 -13.88 18.37
C ALA A 451 1.54 -15.01 18.72
N SER A 452 1.63 -16.14 18.02
CA SER A 452 0.69 -17.24 18.18
C SER A 452 0.69 -17.85 19.59
N PHE A 453 1.80 -17.79 20.33
CA PHE A 453 1.93 -18.43 21.66
C PHE A 453 1.11 -17.75 22.75
N GLY A 454 0.83 -16.45 22.66
CA GLY A 454 0.10 -15.71 23.71
C GLY A 454 -1.28 -15.20 23.28
N LEU A 455 -1.61 -15.21 22.01
CA LEU A 455 -2.74 -14.49 21.43
C LEU A 455 -4.11 -14.91 22.00
N ASN A 456 -4.31 -16.20 22.35
CA ASN A 456 -5.54 -16.66 22.99
C ASN A 456 -5.77 -15.96 24.34
N LYS A 457 -4.72 -15.89 25.17
CA LYS A 457 -4.79 -15.28 26.49
C LYS A 457 -5.06 -13.78 26.39
N THR A 458 -4.36 -13.10 25.50
CA THR A 458 -4.55 -11.67 25.24
C THR A 458 -5.99 -11.37 24.81
N LEU A 459 -6.51 -12.04 23.77
CA LEU A 459 -7.86 -11.76 23.28
C LEU A 459 -8.98 -12.17 24.26
N ALA A 460 -8.78 -13.20 25.09
CA ALA A 460 -9.70 -13.56 26.16
C ALA A 460 -9.74 -12.48 27.25
N GLY A 461 -8.57 -11.96 27.66
CA GLY A 461 -8.46 -10.90 28.67
C GLY A 461 -9.16 -9.58 28.23
N HIS A 462 -9.00 -9.19 26.98
CA HIS A 462 -9.68 -7.99 26.45
C HIS A 462 -11.20 -8.17 26.34
N ARG A 463 -11.71 -9.37 26.01
CA ARG A 463 -13.15 -9.66 25.98
C ARG A 463 -13.77 -9.59 27.38
N SER A 464 -13.11 -10.11 28.40
CA SER A 464 -13.59 -10.04 29.79
C SER A 464 -13.57 -8.61 30.34
N ALA A 465 -12.54 -7.82 30.04
CA ALA A 465 -12.45 -6.42 30.43
C ALA A 465 -13.55 -5.55 29.77
N GLY A 466 -13.86 -5.78 28.47
CA GLY A 466 -14.95 -5.09 27.75
C GLY A 466 -16.35 -5.48 28.24
N ALA A 467 -16.54 -6.69 28.76
CA ALA A 467 -17.82 -7.14 29.34
C ALA A 467 -18.04 -6.63 30.76
N ALA A 468 -16.99 -6.21 31.47
CA ALA A 468 -17.02 -5.74 32.86
C ALA A 468 -17.33 -4.24 33.02
N VAL A 469 -17.55 -3.48 31.92
CA VAL A 469 -18.01 -2.07 32.00
C VAL A 469 -19.52 -2.09 32.26
N PRO A 470 -20.01 -1.76 33.48
CA PRO A 470 -21.43 -1.71 33.77
C PRO A 470 -22.06 -0.66 32.86
N ALA A 471 -23.20 -0.98 32.25
CA ALA A 471 -24.10 0.03 31.70
C ALA A 471 -24.30 1.09 32.79
N ALA A 472 -23.93 2.33 32.50
CA ALA A 472 -24.10 3.45 33.43
C ALA A 472 -25.51 3.36 34.02
N SER A 473 -25.56 3.15 35.33
CA SER A 473 -26.79 3.10 36.10
C SER A 473 -27.61 4.35 35.73
N SER A 474 -28.80 4.12 35.21
CA SER A 474 -29.87 5.13 35.17
C SER A 474 -29.99 5.68 36.58
N VAL A 475 -29.55 6.92 36.78
CA VAL A 475 -29.89 7.72 37.95
C VAL A 475 -31.39 7.90 37.86
N GLN A 476 -32.13 7.09 38.59
CA GLN A 476 -33.50 7.38 38.95
C GLN A 476 -33.49 8.71 39.73
N SER A 477 -34.00 9.73 39.08
CA SER A 477 -34.46 10.91 39.78
C SER A 477 -35.75 10.53 40.48
N ASP A 478 -35.65 10.11 41.74
CA ASP A 478 -36.81 10.14 42.66
C ASP A 478 -37.09 11.59 42.96
N SER A 479 -38.30 11.96 42.62
CA SER A 479 -39.03 13.18 42.97
C SER A 479 -39.22 13.35 44.46
N MET A 480 -38.90 14.49 45.00
CA MET A 480 -39.74 15.20 45.98
C MET A 480 -39.74 16.69 45.68
#